data_1bcbe92e79c5de6b30434d213ba0465d
#
_entry.id   1bcbe92e79c5de6b30434d213ba0465d
#
_cell.length_a   1.000
_cell.length_b   1.000
_cell.length_c   1.000
_cell.angle_alpha   90.00
_cell.angle_beta   90.00
_cell.angle_gamma   90.00
#
_symmetry.space_group_name_H-M   'P 1'
#
loop_
_entity.id
_entity.type
_entity.pdbx_description
1 polymer ?
#
loop_
_entity_poly.entity_id
_entity_poly.type
_entity_poly.pdbx_seq_one_letter_code
_entity_poly.pdbx_strand_id
1 'polypeptide(L)'
;MPFDVILFDVAGVLLTNGWDRGERAAAIAHFHLDLAAFESRQLAPYDAWERGWTPVTDYLDATVFYEPRGFSHDEFFAFMLSQSQLQPDGALGILKELAASNQYLLGAFNNEPRETNEYRFQRFGLRELFQVTLCSCYLGLRKPESAIYQQALGILGRPAERVLFIDDRAENVAGAEAAGMKAVRFEGEAALRRELEALGVF
;
A
#
# COMPACT_ATOMS: atom_id res chain seq x y z
N MET A 1 -7.62 -24.42 -10.87
CA MET A 1 -7.80 -23.25 -9.99
C MET A 1 -8.28 -22.06 -10.82
N PRO A 2 -9.16 -21.21 -10.30
CA PRO A 2 -9.72 -20.10 -11.07
C PRO A 2 -8.69 -19.00 -11.35
N PHE A 3 -7.68 -18.83 -10.48
CA PHE A 3 -6.66 -17.78 -10.56
C PHE A 3 -5.25 -18.38 -10.60
N ASP A 4 -4.31 -17.64 -11.18
CA ASP A 4 -2.87 -17.92 -11.16
C ASP A 4 -2.14 -16.98 -10.20
N VAL A 5 -2.69 -15.77 -10.00
CA VAL A 5 -2.10 -14.69 -9.22
C VAL A 5 -3.13 -14.13 -8.25
N ILE A 6 -2.70 -13.88 -7.02
CA ILE A 6 -3.47 -13.11 -6.03
C ILE A 6 -2.63 -11.92 -5.60
N LEU A 7 -3.15 -10.72 -5.85
CA LEU A 7 -2.55 -9.46 -5.46
C LEU A 7 -3.24 -8.90 -4.22
N PHE A 8 -2.45 -8.46 -3.26
CA PHE A 8 -2.93 -7.81 -2.05
C PHE A 8 -2.49 -6.34 -2.02
N ASP A 9 -3.42 -5.44 -1.69
CA ASP A 9 -2.98 -4.17 -1.11
C ASP A 9 -2.34 -4.40 0.26
N VAL A 10 -1.52 -3.48 0.70
CA VAL A 10 -0.79 -3.56 1.98
C VAL A 10 -1.46 -2.68 3.03
N ALA A 11 -1.66 -1.40 2.71
CA ALA A 11 -2.27 -0.44 3.61
C ALA A 11 -3.79 -0.65 3.69
N GLY A 12 -4.34 -0.75 4.90
CA GLY A 12 -5.77 -1.03 5.10
C GLY A 12 -6.17 -2.51 4.97
N VAL A 13 -5.30 -3.36 4.42
CA VAL A 13 -5.54 -4.80 4.23
C VAL A 13 -4.66 -5.65 5.14
N LEU A 14 -3.35 -5.48 5.11
CA LEU A 14 -2.38 -6.23 5.93
C LEU A 14 -1.87 -5.40 7.10
N LEU A 15 -1.61 -4.13 6.85
CA LEU A 15 -1.08 -3.16 7.79
C LEU A 15 -2.02 -1.95 7.86
N THR A 16 -1.93 -1.16 8.94
CA THR A 16 -2.62 0.13 9.01
C THR A 16 -2.19 1.05 7.86
N ASN A 17 -2.99 2.07 7.56
CA ASN A 17 -2.57 3.10 6.62
C ASN A 17 -1.27 3.75 7.13
N GLY A 18 -0.26 3.85 6.27
CA GLY A 18 1.09 4.24 6.71
C GLY A 18 1.26 5.74 6.95
N TRP A 19 0.64 6.56 6.13
CA TRP A 19 0.74 8.03 6.21
C TRP A 19 -0.54 8.69 5.73
N ASP A 20 -1.65 8.37 6.35
CA ASP A 20 -2.94 8.98 6.09
C ASP A 20 -3.20 10.21 7.01
N ARG A 21 -4.44 10.68 7.01
CA ARG A 21 -4.84 11.85 7.79
C ARG A 21 -4.64 11.68 9.29
N GLY A 22 -4.82 10.46 9.81
CA GLY A 22 -4.68 10.15 11.23
C GLY A 22 -3.23 10.20 11.68
N GLU A 23 -2.36 9.50 10.96
CA GLU A 23 -0.91 9.44 11.23
C GLU A 23 -0.26 10.81 11.04
N ARG A 24 -0.67 11.58 10.00
CA ARG A 24 -0.22 12.96 9.81
C ARG A 24 -0.62 13.85 10.99
N ALA A 25 -1.88 13.81 11.40
CA ALA A 25 -2.35 14.61 12.54
C ALA A 25 -1.58 14.24 13.84
N ALA A 26 -1.30 12.95 14.06
CA ALA A 26 -0.53 12.50 15.21
C ALA A 26 0.91 13.02 15.18
N ALA A 27 1.59 12.97 14.03
CA ALA A 27 2.94 13.50 13.87
C ALA A 27 2.99 15.02 14.07
N ILE A 28 2.07 15.74 13.45
CA ILE A 28 1.98 17.20 13.56
C ILE A 28 1.74 17.64 15.02
N ALA A 29 0.88 16.92 15.74
CA ALA A 29 0.65 17.18 17.16
C ALA A 29 1.89 16.86 18.01
N HIS A 30 2.57 15.72 17.75
CA HIS A 30 3.78 15.31 18.47
C HIS A 30 4.90 16.33 18.34
N PHE A 31 5.11 16.88 17.15
CA PHE A 31 6.14 17.87 16.88
C PHE A 31 5.67 19.33 17.07
N HIS A 32 4.47 19.54 17.59
CA HIS A 32 3.86 20.86 17.83
C HIS A 32 3.83 21.76 16.59
N LEU A 33 3.48 21.19 15.43
CA LEU A 33 3.39 21.89 14.16
C LEU A 33 1.94 22.34 13.86
N ASP A 34 1.80 23.25 12.88
CA ASP A 34 0.49 23.69 12.38
C ASP A 34 -0.03 22.67 11.33
N LEU A 35 -1.11 21.98 11.67
CA LEU A 35 -1.74 21.00 10.78
C LEU A 35 -2.28 21.64 9.49
N ALA A 36 -2.84 22.84 9.56
CA ALA A 36 -3.40 23.50 8.38
C ALA A 36 -2.28 23.91 7.42
N ALA A 37 -1.17 24.45 7.95
CA ALA A 37 0.00 24.77 7.16
C ALA A 37 0.61 23.53 6.49
N PHE A 38 0.69 22.41 7.22
CA PHE A 38 1.17 21.13 6.68
C PHE A 38 0.24 20.60 5.57
N GLU A 39 -1.07 20.49 5.82
CA GLU A 39 -2.03 19.94 4.87
C GLU A 39 -2.12 20.79 3.59
N SER A 40 -1.92 22.11 3.68
CA SER A 40 -1.91 22.99 2.50
C SER A 40 -0.72 22.75 1.57
N ARG A 41 0.37 22.14 2.07
CA ARG A 41 1.64 21.95 1.34
C ARG A 41 1.83 20.52 0.82
N GLN A 42 1.14 19.53 1.41
CA GLN A 42 1.56 18.13 1.28
C GLN A 42 1.08 17.42 0.00
N LEU A 43 0.02 17.88 -0.68
CA LEU A 43 -0.61 17.08 -1.75
C LEU A 43 0.34 16.78 -2.92
N ALA A 44 0.93 17.80 -3.54
CA ALA A 44 1.81 17.59 -4.68
C ALA A 44 3.15 16.93 -4.31
N PRO A 45 3.84 17.32 -3.21
CA PRO A 45 5.04 16.62 -2.76
C PRO A 45 4.77 15.17 -2.37
N TYR A 46 3.62 14.86 -1.75
CA TYR A 46 3.26 13.49 -1.40
C TYR A 46 3.03 12.62 -2.65
N ASP A 47 2.29 13.14 -3.66
CA ASP A 47 2.08 12.44 -4.92
C ASP A 47 3.42 12.11 -5.62
N ALA A 48 4.34 13.05 -5.66
CA ALA A 48 5.68 12.84 -6.25
C ALA A 48 6.50 11.80 -5.48
N TRP A 49 6.46 11.84 -4.14
CA TRP A 49 7.15 10.89 -3.29
C TRP A 49 6.52 9.48 -3.37
N GLU A 50 5.18 9.37 -3.34
CA GLU A 50 4.47 8.09 -3.46
C GLU A 50 4.71 7.42 -4.82
N ARG A 51 4.97 8.20 -5.88
CA ARG A 51 5.37 7.67 -7.20
C ARG A 51 6.87 7.34 -7.30
N GLY A 52 7.65 7.63 -6.26
CA GLY A 52 9.09 7.42 -6.28
C GLY A 52 9.85 8.41 -7.18
N TRP A 53 9.26 9.55 -7.53
CA TRP A 53 9.88 10.60 -8.34
C TRP A 53 10.84 11.46 -7.52
N THR A 54 10.59 11.59 -6.22
CA THR A 54 11.41 12.35 -5.27
C THR A 54 11.72 11.50 -4.02
N PRO A 55 12.83 11.77 -3.33
CA PRO A 55 13.12 11.13 -2.05
C PRO A 55 12.28 11.74 -0.91
N VAL A 56 12.26 11.07 0.25
CA VAL A 56 11.56 11.55 1.44
C VAL A 56 12.04 12.93 1.90
N THR A 57 13.32 13.27 1.70
CA THR A 57 13.88 14.57 2.06
C THR A 57 13.16 15.71 1.38
N ASP A 58 12.90 15.60 0.08
CA ASP A 58 12.20 16.64 -0.69
C ASP A 58 10.76 16.83 -0.20
N TYR A 59 10.08 15.72 0.14
CA TYR A 59 8.76 15.76 0.76
C TYR A 59 8.79 16.49 2.11
N LEU A 60 9.74 16.14 2.97
CA LEU A 60 9.87 16.74 4.29
C LEU A 60 10.29 18.21 4.21
N ASP A 61 11.19 18.58 3.30
CA ASP A 61 11.59 19.99 3.07
C ASP A 61 10.39 20.84 2.63
N ALA A 62 9.56 20.32 1.74
CA ALA A 62 8.39 21.03 1.26
C ALA A 62 7.29 21.18 2.32
N THR A 63 7.15 20.23 3.25
CA THR A 63 5.99 20.12 4.14
C THR A 63 6.28 20.49 5.59
N VAL A 64 7.46 20.15 6.11
CA VAL A 64 7.85 20.29 7.52
C VAL A 64 9.00 21.30 7.67
N PHE A 65 10.05 21.15 6.89
CA PHE A 65 11.30 21.89 7.04
C PHE A 65 11.42 23.11 6.11
N TYR A 66 10.29 23.60 5.60
CA TYR A 66 10.24 24.87 4.86
C TYR A 66 10.67 26.09 5.73
N GLU A 67 10.83 25.88 7.02
CA GLU A 67 11.41 26.80 8.01
C GLU A 67 12.21 26.00 9.03
N PRO A 68 13.18 26.64 9.77
CA PRO A 68 13.98 25.94 10.78
C PRO A 68 13.14 25.28 11.87
N ARG A 69 13.50 24.04 12.24
CA ARG A 69 12.84 23.25 13.30
C ARG A 69 13.83 22.88 14.42
N GLY A 70 13.31 22.59 15.60
CA GLY A 70 14.09 22.11 16.75
C GLY A 70 14.36 20.61 16.75
N PHE A 71 14.05 19.90 15.66
CA PHE A 71 14.24 18.47 15.47
C PHE A 71 14.73 18.20 14.02
N SER A 72 15.26 17.01 13.77
CA SER A 72 15.82 16.61 12.48
C SER A 72 14.81 15.92 11.57
N HIS A 73 15.14 15.79 10.28
CA HIS A 73 14.43 14.96 9.31
C HIS A 73 14.32 13.51 9.78
N ASP A 74 15.42 12.96 10.30
CA ASP A 74 15.47 11.56 10.77
C ASP A 74 14.53 11.33 11.95
N GLU A 75 14.45 12.28 12.90
CA GLU A 75 13.52 12.18 14.03
C GLU A 75 12.06 12.21 13.57
N PHE A 76 11.73 13.13 12.66
CA PHE A 76 10.38 13.21 12.11
C PHE A 76 10.03 11.95 11.32
N PHE A 77 10.91 11.51 10.43
CA PHE A 77 10.69 10.32 9.60
C PHE A 77 10.62 9.03 10.44
N ALA A 78 11.46 8.88 11.46
CA ALA A 78 11.37 7.76 12.40
C ALA A 78 10.00 7.71 13.10
N PHE A 79 9.46 8.87 13.49
CA PHE A 79 8.11 8.95 14.03
C PHE A 79 7.05 8.52 13.01
N MET A 80 7.13 8.99 11.76
CA MET A 80 6.23 8.55 10.68
C MET A 80 6.24 7.02 10.56
N LEU A 81 7.42 6.41 10.47
CA LEU A 81 7.56 4.95 10.34
C LEU A 81 7.00 4.19 11.54
N SER A 82 7.14 4.75 12.75
CA SER A 82 6.67 4.14 13.99
C SER A 82 5.15 3.97 14.06
N GLN A 83 4.40 4.73 13.25
CA GLN A 83 2.93 4.64 13.18
C GLN A 83 2.45 3.37 12.47
N SER A 84 3.34 2.68 11.74
CA SER A 84 3.00 1.46 11.02
C SER A 84 2.73 0.30 11.97
N GLN A 85 1.54 -0.30 11.89
CA GLN A 85 1.10 -1.43 12.71
C GLN A 85 0.43 -2.50 11.86
N LEU A 86 0.23 -3.69 12.41
CA LEU A 86 -0.64 -4.69 11.81
C LEU A 86 -2.07 -4.16 11.78
N GLN A 87 -2.76 -4.41 10.65
CA GLN A 87 -4.18 -4.06 10.55
C GLN A 87 -4.99 -4.93 11.51
N PRO A 88 -5.77 -4.33 12.45
CA PRO A 88 -6.73 -5.07 13.22
C PRO A 88 -7.72 -5.79 12.29
N ASP A 89 -7.98 -7.07 12.53
CA ASP A 89 -8.81 -7.90 11.64
C ASP A 89 -8.30 -7.93 10.18
N GLY A 90 -6.98 -7.81 10.00
CA GLY A 90 -6.31 -7.76 8.69
C GLY A 90 -6.08 -9.13 8.08
N ALA A 91 -5.78 -9.16 6.78
CA ALA A 91 -5.66 -10.38 5.99
C ALA A 91 -4.31 -11.12 6.12
N LEU A 92 -3.45 -10.78 7.09
CA LEU A 92 -2.12 -11.40 7.20
C LEU A 92 -2.18 -12.91 7.45
N GLY A 93 -3.19 -13.38 8.19
CA GLY A 93 -3.43 -14.81 8.41
C GLY A 93 -3.73 -15.54 7.11
N ILE A 94 -4.64 -15.00 6.32
CA ILE A 94 -5.01 -15.52 4.99
C ILE A 94 -3.80 -15.52 4.04
N LEU A 95 -3.04 -14.42 4.00
CA LEU A 95 -1.84 -14.34 3.16
C LEU A 95 -0.81 -15.44 3.50
N LYS A 96 -0.57 -15.69 4.78
CA LYS A 96 0.34 -16.76 5.24
C LYS A 96 -0.16 -18.16 4.85
N GLU A 97 -1.46 -18.41 4.95
CA GLU A 97 -2.08 -19.66 4.55
C GLU A 97 -1.93 -19.90 3.04
N LEU A 98 -2.20 -18.88 2.24
CA LEU A 98 -2.00 -18.94 0.79
C LEU A 98 -0.53 -19.14 0.42
N ALA A 99 0.40 -18.45 1.10
CA ALA A 99 1.84 -18.62 0.87
C ALA A 99 2.29 -20.06 1.18
N ALA A 100 1.80 -20.64 2.27
CA ALA A 100 2.11 -22.03 2.65
C ALA A 100 1.56 -23.06 1.64
N SER A 101 0.47 -22.74 0.94
CA SER A 101 -0.12 -23.64 -0.07
C SER A 101 0.73 -23.77 -1.33
N ASN A 102 1.56 -22.77 -1.65
CA ASN A 102 2.35 -22.68 -2.88
C ASN A 102 1.53 -22.84 -4.19
N GLN A 103 0.24 -22.52 -4.16
CA GLN A 103 -0.66 -22.73 -5.29
C GLN A 103 -0.78 -21.51 -6.22
N TYR A 104 -0.45 -20.34 -5.69
CA TYR A 104 -0.63 -19.05 -6.36
C TYR A 104 0.67 -18.26 -6.38
N LEU A 105 0.87 -17.43 -7.42
CA LEU A 105 1.82 -16.33 -7.33
C LEU A 105 1.18 -15.24 -6.48
N LEU A 106 1.80 -14.92 -5.34
CA LEU A 106 1.33 -13.87 -4.45
C LEU A 106 2.11 -12.59 -4.70
N GLY A 107 1.40 -11.49 -4.83
CA GLY A 107 2.00 -10.18 -5.06
C GLY A 107 1.44 -9.10 -4.15
N ALA A 108 2.28 -8.16 -3.75
CA ALA A 108 1.84 -6.90 -3.20
C ALA A 108 1.56 -5.91 -4.32
N PHE A 109 0.42 -5.22 -4.27
CA PHE A 109 0.06 -4.19 -5.24
C PHE A 109 -0.46 -2.96 -4.50
N ASN A 110 0.46 -2.07 -4.12
CA ASN A 110 0.21 -0.98 -3.19
C ASN A 110 0.68 0.39 -3.71
N ASN A 111 0.05 1.45 -3.20
CA ASN A 111 0.53 2.82 -3.34
C ASN A 111 1.32 3.18 -2.09
N GLU A 112 2.64 3.33 -2.22
CA GLU A 112 3.47 3.68 -1.09
C GLU A 112 4.83 4.24 -1.53
N PRO A 113 5.37 5.26 -0.81
CA PRO A 113 6.73 5.72 -1.06
C PRO A 113 7.76 4.61 -0.77
N ARG A 114 8.92 4.67 -1.45
CA ARG A 114 9.97 3.65 -1.40
C ARG A 114 10.44 3.35 0.01
N GLU A 115 10.81 4.37 0.76
CA GLU A 115 11.42 4.23 2.08
C GLU A 115 10.43 3.62 3.08
N THR A 116 9.17 4.02 3.00
CA THR A 116 8.09 3.48 3.84
C THR A 116 7.79 2.03 3.45
N ASN A 117 7.68 1.73 2.15
CA ASN A 117 7.46 0.38 1.65
C ASN A 117 8.58 -0.58 2.08
N GLU A 118 9.84 -0.18 1.93
CA GLU A 118 10.99 -1.00 2.33
C GLU A 118 11.02 -1.28 3.83
N TYR A 119 10.78 -0.24 4.66
CA TYR A 119 10.69 -0.39 6.11
C TYR A 119 9.57 -1.36 6.52
N ARG A 120 8.35 -1.18 5.98
CA ARG A 120 7.19 -2.00 6.31
C ARG A 120 7.39 -3.47 5.89
N PHE A 121 7.92 -3.71 4.70
CA PHE A 121 8.22 -5.05 4.22
C PHE A 121 9.24 -5.77 5.10
N GLN A 122 10.29 -5.06 5.53
CA GLN A 122 11.30 -5.61 6.43
C GLN A 122 10.73 -5.85 7.83
N ARG A 123 10.06 -4.85 8.42
CA ARG A 123 9.57 -4.91 9.81
C ARG A 123 8.51 -5.99 10.03
N PHE A 124 7.65 -6.23 9.06
CA PHE A 124 6.52 -7.17 9.17
C PHE A 124 6.75 -8.49 8.43
N GLY A 125 7.95 -8.74 7.90
CA GLY A 125 8.31 -9.99 7.22
C GLY A 125 7.56 -10.23 5.92
N LEU A 126 7.08 -9.18 5.24
CA LEU A 126 6.27 -9.32 4.02
C LEU A 126 7.07 -9.79 2.82
N ARG A 127 8.40 -9.54 2.80
CA ARG A 127 9.30 -9.98 1.70
C ARG A 127 9.29 -11.49 1.48
N GLU A 128 9.06 -12.25 2.53
CA GLU A 128 9.05 -13.73 2.49
C GLU A 128 7.72 -14.30 2.00
N LEU A 129 6.67 -13.48 2.01
CA LEU A 129 5.31 -13.90 1.63
C LEU A 129 4.97 -13.57 0.17
N PHE A 130 5.62 -12.57 -0.42
CA PHE A 130 5.34 -12.12 -1.77
C PHE A 130 6.47 -12.45 -2.75
N GLN A 131 6.12 -13.00 -3.91
CA GLN A 131 7.04 -13.25 -5.02
C GLN A 131 7.22 -12.03 -5.92
N VAL A 132 6.24 -11.08 -5.91
CA VAL A 132 6.30 -9.85 -6.70
C VAL A 132 5.80 -8.66 -5.88
N THR A 133 6.42 -7.50 -6.08
CA THR A 133 6.00 -6.24 -5.46
C THR A 133 5.77 -5.21 -6.57
N LEU A 134 4.51 -4.85 -6.76
CA LEU A 134 4.02 -3.85 -7.72
C LEU A 134 3.65 -2.60 -6.93
N CYS A 135 4.65 -1.82 -6.53
CA CYS A 135 4.45 -0.61 -5.73
C CYS A 135 4.51 0.64 -6.61
N SER A 136 3.68 1.63 -6.31
CA SER A 136 3.65 2.92 -7.02
C SER A 136 5.02 3.55 -7.14
N CYS A 137 5.85 3.49 -6.10
CA CYS A 137 7.18 4.07 -6.10
C CYS A 137 8.20 3.36 -7.04
N TYR A 138 7.92 2.12 -7.45
CA TYR A 138 8.73 1.40 -8.44
C TYR A 138 8.19 1.55 -9.86
N LEU A 139 6.89 1.77 -9.99
CA LEU A 139 6.20 1.84 -11.28
C LEU A 139 6.05 3.28 -11.81
N GLY A 140 6.20 4.29 -10.96
CA GLY A 140 5.96 5.70 -11.31
C GLY A 140 4.49 6.04 -11.54
N LEU A 141 3.58 5.12 -11.24
CA LEU A 141 2.13 5.20 -11.41
C LEU A 141 1.45 4.85 -10.10
N ARG A 142 0.17 5.23 -9.95
CA ARG A 142 -0.57 4.89 -8.73
C ARG A 142 -2.00 4.45 -9.02
N LYS A 143 -2.54 3.60 -8.17
CA LYS A 143 -3.97 3.28 -8.15
C LYS A 143 -4.77 4.54 -7.78
N PRO A 144 -5.95 4.78 -8.37
CA PRO A 144 -6.69 3.95 -9.32
C PRO A 144 -6.46 4.31 -10.80
N GLU A 145 -5.33 4.87 -11.18
CA GLU A 145 -5.03 5.19 -12.59
C GLU A 145 -5.03 3.92 -13.44
N SER A 146 -5.71 3.91 -14.58
CA SER A 146 -5.80 2.73 -15.45
C SER A 146 -4.44 2.18 -15.89
N ALA A 147 -3.46 3.08 -16.07
CA ALA A 147 -2.12 2.73 -16.52
C ALA A 147 -1.38 1.77 -15.56
N ILE A 148 -1.57 1.89 -14.24
CA ILE A 148 -0.88 1.02 -13.28
C ILE A 148 -1.36 -0.42 -13.37
N TYR A 149 -2.67 -0.64 -13.60
CA TYR A 149 -3.25 -1.99 -13.75
C TYR A 149 -2.76 -2.65 -15.04
N GLN A 150 -2.69 -1.89 -16.14
CA GLN A 150 -2.17 -2.39 -17.42
C GLN A 150 -0.68 -2.75 -17.30
N GLN A 151 0.10 -1.93 -16.62
CA GLN A 151 1.52 -2.20 -16.38
C GLN A 151 1.70 -3.43 -15.47
N ALA A 152 0.89 -3.55 -14.41
CA ALA A 152 0.89 -4.72 -13.53
C ALA A 152 0.61 -6.01 -14.30
N LEU A 153 -0.43 -6.03 -15.13
CA LEU A 153 -0.77 -7.17 -15.98
C LEU A 153 0.35 -7.51 -16.97
N GLY A 154 0.99 -6.49 -17.55
CA GLY A 154 2.14 -6.67 -18.43
C GLY A 154 3.35 -7.32 -17.73
N ILE A 155 3.63 -6.92 -16.48
CA ILE A 155 4.72 -7.51 -15.67
C ILE A 155 4.38 -8.95 -15.27
N LEU A 156 3.14 -9.21 -14.86
CA LEU A 156 2.68 -10.54 -14.44
C LEU A 156 2.65 -11.55 -15.60
N GLY A 157 2.42 -11.08 -16.83
CA GLY A 157 2.33 -11.93 -18.01
C GLY A 157 1.21 -12.96 -17.91
N ARG A 158 0.08 -12.59 -17.29
CA ARG A 158 -1.10 -13.43 -17.12
C ARG A 158 -2.34 -12.73 -17.68
N PRO A 159 -3.33 -13.48 -18.21
CA PRO A 159 -4.63 -12.92 -18.57
C PRO A 159 -5.28 -12.26 -17.35
N ALA A 160 -5.95 -11.13 -17.54
CA ALA A 160 -6.51 -10.34 -16.45
C ALA A 160 -7.52 -11.15 -15.60
N GLU A 161 -8.34 -11.98 -16.23
CA GLU A 161 -9.31 -12.86 -15.58
C GLU A 161 -8.68 -13.95 -14.70
N ARG A 162 -7.36 -14.16 -14.82
CA ARG A 162 -6.58 -15.09 -13.98
C ARG A 162 -5.92 -14.39 -12.79
N VAL A 163 -6.14 -13.08 -12.61
CA VAL A 163 -5.60 -12.27 -11.54
C VAL A 163 -6.74 -11.86 -10.60
N LEU A 164 -6.61 -12.21 -9.32
CA LEU A 164 -7.46 -11.73 -8.24
C LEU A 164 -6.75 -10.59 -7.51
N PHE A 165 -7.44 -9.48 -7.30
CA PHE A 165 -6.93 -8.33 -6.53
C PHE A 165 -7.79 -8.06 -5.29
N ILE A 166 -7.15 -7.78 -4.16
CA ILE A 166 -7.77 -7.51 -2.86
C ILE A 166 -7.32 -6.13 -2.39
N ASP A 167 -8.26 -5.21 -2.15
CA ASP A 167 -7.99 -3.82 -1.77
C ASP A 167 -9.15 -3.28 -0.91
N ASP A 168 -8.90 -2.42 0.06
CA ASP A 168 -9.94 -1.84 0.94
C ASP A 168 -10.69 -0.68 0.28
N ARG A 169 -10.10 -0.06 -0.77
CA ARG A 169 -10.66 1.11 -1.46
C ARG A 169 -11.50 0.73 -2.65
N ALA A 170 -12.76 1.16 -2.64
CA ALA A 170 -13.69 0.88 -3.73
C ALA A 170 -13.21 1.38 -5.11
N GLU A 171 -12.55 2.53 -5.15
CA GLU A 171 -12.01 3.09 -6.39
C GLU A 171 -10.88 2.23 -6.98
N ASN A 172 -10.04 1.59 -6.14
CA ASN A 172 -8.99 0.69 -6.59
C ASN A 172 -9.57 -0.63 -7.10
N VAL A 173 -10.58 -1.17 -6.41
CA VAL A 173 -11.33 -2.35 -6.84
C VAL A 173 -11.96 -2.10 -8.22
N ALA A 174 -12.67 -0.98 -8.39
CA ALA A 174 -13.28 -0.61 -9.65
C ALA A 174 -12.24 -0.44 -10.78
N GLY A 175 -11.06 0.13 -10.47
CA GLY A 175 -9.96 0.25 -11.43
C GLY A 175 -9.42 -1.10 -11.90
N ALA A 176 -9.30 -2.07 -10.98
CA ALA A 176 -8.87 -3.44 -11.31
C ALA A 176 -9.92 -4.17 -12.17
N GLU A 177 -11.20 -4.05 -11.83
CA GLU A 177 -12.31 -4.62 -12.61
C GLU A 177 -12.37 -4.02 -14.03
N ALA A 178 -12.19 -2.72 -14.16
CA ALA A 178 -12.12 -2.05 -15.46
C ALA A 178 -10.94 -2.54 -16.31
N ALA A 179 -9.86 -3.03 -15.69
CA ALA A 179 -8.72 -3.65 -16.36
C ALA A 179 -8.94 -5.15 -16.66
N GLY A 180 -10.10 -5.72 -16.27
CA GLY A 180 -10.48 -7.11 -16.51
C GLY A 180 -10.05 -8.09 -15.42
N MET A 181 -9.45 -7.62 -14.31
CA MET A 181 -9.14 -8.46 -13.17
C MET A 181 -10.41 -8.83 -12.40
N LYS A 182 -10.40 -9.96 -11.69
CA LYS A 182 -11.34 -10.15 -10.58
C LYS A 182 -10.84 -9.32 -9.39
N ALA A 183 -11.74 -8.59 -8.75
CA ALA A 183 -11.37 -7.85 -7.55
C ALA A 183 -12.35 -8.11 -6.40
N VAL A 184 -11.83 -8.02 -5.17
CA VAL A 184 -12.59 -8.16 -3.93
C VAL A 184 -12.27 -6.98 -3.05
N ARG A 185 -13.31 -6.29 -2.58
CA ARG A 185 -13.15 -5.26 -1.58
C ARG A 185 -12.90 -5.89 -0.21
N PHE A 186 -11.83 -5.48 0.43
CA PHE A 186 -11.51 -5.94 1.78
C PHE A 186 -12.40 -5.24 2.83
N GLU A 187 -13.12 -6.03 3.60
CA GLU A 187 -14.02 -5.58 4.69
C GLU A 187 -13.78 -6.40 5.98
N GLY A 188 -12.53 -6.83 6.20
CA GLY A 188 -12.10 -7.65 7.32
C GLY A 188 -11.82 -9.12 6.93
N GLU A 189 -11.04 -9.80 7.78
CA GLU A 189 -10.55 -11.16 7.51
C GLU A 189 -11.68 -12.17 7.26
N ALA A 190 -12.71 -12.16 8.11
CA ALA A 190 -13.83 -13.10 8.00
C ALA A 190 -14.66 -12.92 6.72
N ALA A 191 -14.84 -11.66 6.27
CA ALA A 191 -15.52 -11.37 5.01
C ALA A 191 -14.69 -11.84 3.82
N LEU A 192 -13.38 -11.51 3.82
CA LEU A 192 -12.47 -11.92 2.76
C LEU A 192 -12.41 -13.44 2.63
N ARG A 193 -12.35 -14.18 3.74
CA ARG A 193 -12.32 -15.66 3.71
C ARG A 193 -13.54 -16.23 2.99
N ARG A 194 -14.75 -15.75 3.32
CA ARG A 194 -15.98 -16.20 2.63
C ARG A 194 -15.96 -15.91 1.14
N GLU A 195 -15.47 -14.74 0.74
CA GLU A 195 -15.35 -14.39 -0.69
C GLU A 195 -14.34 -15.30 -1.40
N LEU A 196 -13.20 -15.59 -0.78
CA LEU A 196 -12.19 -16.48 -1.36
C LEU A 196 -12.68 -17.93 -1.49
N GLU A 197 -13.43 -18.43 -0.50
CA GLU A 197 -14.10 -19.74 -0.56
C GLU A 197 -15.13 -19.80 -1.71
N ALA A 198 -15.97 -18.77 -1.83
CA ALA A 198 -16.96 -18.66 -2.92
C ALA A 198 -16.31 -18.60 -4.32
N LEU A 199 -15.09 -18.05 -4.40
CA LEU A 199 -14.30 -17.97 -5.63
C LEU A 199 -13.46 -19.24 -5.88
N GLY A 200 -13.52 -20.25 -5.01
CA GLY A 200 -12.78 -21.51 -5.16
C GLY A 200 -11.26 -21.35 -4.96
N VAL A 201 -10.85 -20.42 -4.10
CA VAL A 201 -9.45 -20.20 -3.72
C VAL A 201 -9.05 -21.14 -2.58
N PHE A 202 -9.97 -21.44 -1.68
CA PHE A 202 -9.86 -22.43 -0.60
C PHE A 202 -10.72 -23.66 -0.85
#